data_065f6cabb6ec9eff8edf5bfd18299b7a
#
_entry.id   065f6cabb6ec9eff8edf5bfd18299b7a
#
_cell.length_a   1.000
_cell.length_b   1.000
_cell.length_c   1.000
_cell.angle_alpha   90.00
_cell.angle_beta   90.00
_cell.angle_gamma   90.00
#
_symmetry.space_group_name_H-M   'P 1'
#
loop_
_entity.id
_entity.type
_entity.pdbx_description
1 polymer ?
#
loop_
_entity_poly.entity_id
_entity_poly.type
_entity_poly.pdbx_seq_one_letter_code
_entity_poly.pdbx_strand_id
1 'polypeptide(L)'
;QRQMCIRDSDQLQAGVIHGLLADSLDNVWAATNAGIVRYNPAAHRSVAYGASYGLEVVEFSDGAYFYDRRAGKLLFGGINGLVVVSGGESLHRGYMPPVRFRDVTIDGTDHSISKLMRKGKLVLTHRQGAFGLSIVALDYINGGNYSYLYNLEGFDSQWNDNRHNNRLLFANL
;
A
#
# COMPACT_ATOMS: atom_id res chain seq x y z
N GLN A 1 -16.28 -7.26 34.74
CA GLN A 1 -15.22 -6.79 33.81
C GLN A 1 -15.30 -7.66 32.56
N ARG A 2 -15.77 -7.10 31.45
CA ARG A 2 -15.67 -7.78 30.15
C ARG A 2 -14.30 -7.46 29.57
N GLN A 3 -13.43 -8.43 29.56
CA GLN A 3 -12.16 -8.37 28.86
C GLN A 3 -12.47 -8.34 27.36
N MET A 4 -12.14 -7.23 26.71
CA MET A 4 -12.30 -7.09 25.28
C MET A 4 -11.13 -7.83 24.60
N CYS A 5 -11.41 -8.99 24.05
CA CYS A 5 -10.44 -9.71 23.25
C CYS A 5 -10.26 -8.96 21.94
N ILE A 6 -9.12 -8.34 21.76
CA ILE A 6 -8.68 -7.79 20.45
C ILE A 6 -8.25 -8.99 19.62
N ARG A 7 -8.91 -9.19 18.47
CA ARG A 7 -8.45 -10.15 17.47
C ARG A 7 -7.41 -9.48 16.58
N ASP A 8 -6.24 -10.08 16.48
CA ASP A 8 -5.15 -9.65 15.58
C ASP A 8 -5.46 -9.77 14.08
N SER A 9 -6.72 -10.02 13.73
CA SER A 9 -7.13 -10.34 12.36
C SER A 9 -7.18 -9.13 11.41
N ASP A 10 -7.10 -7.88 11.91
CA ASP A 10 -7.42 -6.72 11.08
C ASP A 10 -6.23 -5.84 10.70
N GLN A 11 -5.02 -6.42 10.64
CA GLN A 11 -3.83 -5.81 10.00
C GLN A 11 -3.44 -4.39 10.51
N LEU A 12 -3.79 -4.04 11.74
CA LEU A 12 -3.23 -2.87 12.40
C LEU A 12 -1.78 -3.18 12.79
N GLN A 13 -0.84 -2.86 11.94
CA GLN A 13 0.62 -3.02 12.22
C GLN A 13 1.15 -1.96 13.20
N ALA A 14 0.31 -1.43 14.08
CA ALA A 14 0.66 -0.37 15.00
C ALA A 14 0.68 -0.89 16.44
N GLY A 15 1.83 -0.79 17.10
CA GLY A 15 1.98 -1.24 18.48
C GLY A 15 1.37 -0.31 19.53
N VAL A 16 1.31 1.00 19.26
CA VAL A 16 0.81 2.03 20.19
C VAL A 16 -0.11 2.98 19.46
N ILE A 17 -1.25 3.31 20.05
CA ILE A 17 -2.21 4.30 19.55
C ILE A 17 -2.19 5.50 20.49
N HIS A 18 -1.87 6.68 19.95
CA HIS A 18 -1.78 7.95 20.67
C HIS A 18 -3.08 8.75 20.64
N GLY A 19 -3.93 8.51 19.64
CA GLY A 19 -5.20 9.20 19.51
C GLY A 19 -6.12 8.54 18.49
N LEU A 20 -7.42 8.68 18.71
CA LEU A 20 -8.46 8.13 17.85
C LEU A 20 -9.51 9.22 17.55
N LEU A 21 -9.86 9.36 16.29
CA LEU A 21 -10.95 10.21 15.82
C LEU A 21 -11.82 9.46 14.81
N ALA A 22 -13.12 9.75 14.79
CA ALA A 22 -14.01 9.28 13.74
C ALA A 22 -14.32 10.44 12.78
N ASP A 23 -14.34 10.14 11.47
CA ASP A 23 -14.76 11.10 10.46
C ASP A 23 -16.30 11.03 10.21
N SER A 24 -16.79 11.89 9.33
CA SER A 24 -18.21 11.95 8.97
C SER A 24 -18.71 10.75 8.16
N LEU A 25 -17.84 9.85 7.74
CA LEU A 25 -18.14 8.62 7.01
C LEU A 25 -17.96 7.37 7.88
N ASP A 26 -17.92 7.56 9.21
CA ASP A 26 -17.70 6.50 10.21
C ASP A 26 -16.38 5.73 10.06
N ASN A 27 -15.39 6.30 9.35
CA ASN A 27 -14.05 5.74 9.42
C ASN A 27 -13.38 6.15 10.73
N VAL A 28 -12.61 5.24 11.30
CA VAL A 28 -11.78 5.50 12.47
C VAL A 28 -10.36 5.83 12.03
N TRP A 29 -9.86 6.96 12.49
CA TRP A 29 -8.50 7.42 12.24
C TRP A 29 -7.67 7.31 13.52
N ALA A 30 -6.57 6.60 13.45
CA ALA A 30 -5.68 6.35 14.57
C ALA A 30 -4.30 6.97 14.31
N ALA A 31 -3.85 7.84 15.22
CA ALA A 31 -2.45 8.25 15.28
C ALA A 31 -1.66 7.17 16.01
N THR A 32 -0.61 6.64 15.36
CA THR A 32 0.16 5.50 15.87
C THR A 32 1.66 5.79 15.79
N ASN A 33 2.46 4.97 16.44
CA ASN A 33 3.92 5.03 16.34
C ASN A 33 4.49 4.72 14.94
N ALA A 34 3.64 4.30 13.99
CA ALA A 34 4.03 4.00 12.60
C ALA A 34 3.38 4.97 11.58
N GLY A 35 2.71 6.02 12.06
CA GLY A 35 1.98 6.97 11.21
C GLY A 35 0.49 7.04 11.55
N ILE A 36 -0.32 7.45 10.59
CA ILE A 36 -1.79 7.51 10.72
C ILE A 36 -2.41 6.29 10.04
N VAL A 37 -3.33 5.65 10.72
CA VAL A 37 -4.10 4.53 10.17
C VAL A 37 -5.56 4.93 10.04
N ARG A 38 -6.15 4.74 8.88
CA ARG A 38 -7.59 4.81 8.68
C ARG A 38 -8.18 3.41 8.63
N TYR A 39 -9.14 3.13 9.47
CA TYR A 39 -9.92 1.91 9.47
C TYR A 39 -11.36 2.19 9.03
N ASN A 40 -11.85 1.42 8.06
CA ASN A 40 -13.24 1.45 7.64
C ASN A 40 -13.98 0.24 8.24
N PRO A 41 -14.88 0.43 9.21
CA PRO A 41 -15.56 -0.68 9.87
C PRO A 41 -16.51 -1.45 8.95
N ALA A 42 -17.15 -0.77 8.00
CA ALA A 42 -18.09 -1.42 7.07
C ALA A 42 -17.41 -2.34 6.05
N ALA A 43 -16.20 -1.97 5.63
CA ALA A 43 -15.41 -2.74 4.67
C ALA A 43 -14.40 -3.68 5.33
N HIS A 44 -14.24 -3.63 6.66
CA HIS A 44 -13.20 -4.33 7.43
C HIS A 44 -11.80 -4.13 6.82
N ARG A 45 -11.48 -2.88 6.43
CA ARG A 45 -10.21 -2.54 5.76
C ARG A 45 -9.51 -1.41 6.49
N SER A 46 -8.19 -1.57 6.65
CA SER A 46 -7.30 -0.53 7.13
C SER A 46 -6.37 -0.02 6.04
N VAL A 47 -5.99 1.25 6.12
CA VAL A 47 -4.97 1.87 5.27
C VAL A 47 -4.04 2.67 6.19
N ALA A 48 -2.74 2.38 6.10
CA ALA A 48 -1.73 3.09 6.87
C ALA A 48 -1.07 4.17 6.01
N TYR A 49 -0.93 5.36 6.56
CA TYR A 49 -0.28 6.52 5.98
C TYR A 49 0.99 6.80 6.79
N GLY A 50 2.13 6.64 6.18
CA GLY A 50 3.44 6.87 6.78
C GLY A 50 4.30 7.78 5.90
N ALA A 51 5.62 7.68 6.06
CA ALA A 51 6.59 8.48 5.33
C ALA A 51 6.45 8.39 3.79
N SER A 52 6.03 7.24 3.26
CA SER A 52 5.78 7.03 1.83
C SER A 52 4.62 7.87 1.27
N TYR A 53 3.74 8.37 2.14
CA TYR A 53 2.68 9.32 1.81
C TYR A 53 3.07 10.77 2.12
N GLY A 54 4.36 11.05 2.38
CA GLY A 54 4.83 12.39 2.73
C GLY A 54 4.52 12.78 4.19
N LEU A 55 4.19 11.82 5.04
CA LEU A 55 3.96 12.08 6.45
C LEU A 55 5.30 12.24 7.16
N GLU A 56 5.66 13.47 7.52
CA GLU A 56 6.91 13.79 8.19
C GLU A 56 6.81 13.70 9.72
N VAL A 57 5.61 13.67 10.28
CA VAL A 57 5.38 13.48 11.70
C VAL A 57 5.58 12.02 12.05
N VAL A 58 6.59 11.74 12.85
CA VAL A 58 7.02 10.36 13.16
C VAL A 58 6.55 9.93 14.53
N GLU A 59 6.25 10.89 15.42
CA GLU A 59 5.87 10.61 16.80
C GLU A 59 4.73 11.53 17.22
N PHE A 60 3.58 10.93 17.48
CA PHE A 60 2.37 11.62 17.91
C PHE A 60 2.33 11.75 19.44
N SER A 61 1.76 12.82 19.93
CA SER A 61 1.62 13.07 21.36
C SER A 61 0.26 12.58 21.86
N ASP A 62 0.26 11.92 23.01
CA ASP A 62 -0.98 11.46 23.65
C ASP A 62 -1.94 12.62 23.91
N GLY A 63 -3.18 12.46 23.51
CA GLY A 63 -4.21 13.48 23.69
C GLY A 63 -4.13 14.66 22.72
N ALA A 64 -3.13 14.74 21.85
CA ALA A 64 -2.98 15.83 20.90
C ALA A 64 -3.75 15.56 19.60
N TYR A 65 -5.06 15.47 19.68
CA TYR A 65 -5.92 15.28 18.53
C TYR A 65 -7.22 16.10 18.66
N PHE A 66 -7.73 16.56 17.50
CA PHE A 66 -8.94 17.38 17.45
C PHE A 66 -9.69 17.16 16.15
N TYR A 67 -11.02 17.12 16.22
CA TYR A 67 -11.89 17.10 15.05
C TYR A 67 -12.59 18.45 14.87
N ASP A 68 -12.15 19.21 13.88
CA ASP A 68 -12.85 20.42 13.44
C ASP A 68 -14.07 20.02 12.60
N ARG A 69 -15.21 19.95 13.23
CA ARG A 69 -16.48 19.60 12.57
C ARG A 69 -16.94 20.64 11.54
N ARG A 70 -16.52 21.91 11.68
CA ARG A 70 -16.91 22.97 10.75
C ARG A 70 -16.11 22.86 9.44
N ALA A 71 -14.84 22.59 9.55
CA ALA A 71 -13.96 22.41 8.40
C ALA A 71 -13.94 20.95 7.89
N GLY A 72 -14.53 19.99 8.62
CA GLY A 72 -14.45 18.56 8.31
C GLY A 72 -13.03 18.00 8.39
N LYS A 73 -12.19 18.58 9.25
CA LYS A 73 -10.76 18.23 9.34
C LYS A 73 -10.42 17.54 10.64
N LEU A 74 -9.63 16.49 10.54
CA LEU A 74 -9.05 15.78 11.67
C LEU A 74 -7.61 16.26 11.84
N LEU A 75 -7.24 16.62 13.06
CA LEU A 75 -5.92 17.16 13.40
C LEU A 75 -5.26 16.21 14.39
N PHE A 76 -3.99 15.86 14.13
CA PHE A 76 -3.18 15.03 15.02
C PHE A 76 -1.82 15.70 15.24
N GLY A 77 -1.55 16.04 16.50
CA GLY A 77 -0.32 16.70 16.91
C GLY A 77 0.77 15.71 17.27
N GLY A 78 1.99 16.06 16.93
CA GLY A 78 3.19 15.31 17.30
C GLY A 78 4.34 16.22 17.66
N ILE A 79 5.48 15.64 18.05
CA ILE A 79 6.65 16.38 18.56
C ILE A 79 7.18 17.38 17.52
N ASN A 80 7.16 17.03 16.25
CA ASN A 80 7.75 17.80 15.15
C ASN A 80 6.72 18.41 14.19
N GLY A 81 5.43 18.41 14.54
CA GLY A 81 4.43 19.03 13.68
C GLY A 81 2.99 18.61 13.92
N LEU A 82 2.16 18.98 12.99
CA LEU A 82 0.72 18.73 12.98
C LEU A 82 0.32 18.06 11.65
N VAL A 83 -0.38 16.94 11.74
CA VAL A 83 -1.01 16.32 10.58
C VAL A 83 -2.46 16.77 10.50
N VAL A 84 -2.85 17.25 9.33
CA VAL A 84 -4.23 17.62 9.03
C VAL A 84 -4.76 16.68 7.98
N VAL A 85 -5.84 15.98 8.31
CA VAL A 85 -6.53 15.06 7.42
C VAL A 85 -7.90 15.66 7.08
N SER A 86 -8.23 15.74 5.81
CA SER A 86 -9.58 16.10 5.38
C SER A 86 -10.49 14.88 5.54
N GLY A 87 -11.39 14.92 6.50
CA GLY A 87 -12.38 13.87 6.73
C GLY A 87 -13.34 13.80 5.54
N GLY A 88 -13.65 12.60 5.11
CA GLY A 88 -14.59 12.38 4.00
C GLY A 88 -13.96 12.30 2.61
N GLU A 89 -12.71 12.66 2.44
CA GLU A 89 -12.01 12.36 1.20
C GLU A 89 -11.71 10.86 1.11
N SER A 90 -12.44 10.21 0.22
CA SER A 90 -12.02 8.91 -0.28
C SER A 90 -10.76 9.15 -1.11
N LEU A 91 -9.59 8.97 -0.49
CA LEU A 91 -8.34 9.01 -1.22
C LEU A 91 -8.44 8.04 -2.40
N HIS A 92 -8.62 8.63 -3.57
CA HIS A 92 -8.62 8.00 -4.89
C HIS A 92 -9.54 6.76 -5.06
N ARG A 93 -10.85 6.97 -4.99
CA ARG A 93 -11.78 6.03 -5.61
C ARG A 93 -11.58 6.08 -7.12
N GLY A 94 -11.01 5.01 -7.66
CA GLY A 94 -11.17 4.68 -9.06
C GLY A 94 -9.98 4.94 -9.98
N TYR A 95 -8.90 5.57 -9.55
CA TYR A 95 -7.71 5.62 -10.39
C TYR A 95 -6.91 4.32 -10.24
N MET A 96 -6.93 3.51 -11.28
CA MET A 96 -6.02 2.38 -11.43
C MET A 96 -4.84 2.85 -12.28
N PRO A 97 -3.65 2.98 -11.69
CA PRO A 97 -2.49 3.40 -12.46
C PRO A 97 -2.14 2.35 -13.50
N PRO A 98 -1.72 2.76 -14.69
CA PRO A 98 -1.25 1.83 -15.69
C PRO A 98 0.01 1.11 -15.18
N VAL A 99 -0.03 -0.22 -15.23
CA VAL A 99 1.12 -1.06 -14.90
C VAL A 99 1.97 -1.25 -16.14
N ARG A 100 3.29 -1.17 -15.97
CA ARG A 100 4.27 -1.41 -17.03
C ARG A 100 5.34 -2.38 -16.55
N PHE A 101 5.79 -3.22 -17.45
CA PHE A 101 7.02 -3.99 -17.24
C PHE A 101 8.21 -3.07 -17.46
N ARG A 102 9.14 -3.04 -16.52
CA ARG A 102 10.33 -2.20 -16.56
C ARG A 102 11.55 -3.00 -17.05
N ASP A 103 11.85 -4.08 -16.35
CA ASP A 103 13.03 -4.90 -16.59
C ASP A 103 12.66 -6.38 -16.55
N VAL A 104 13.48 -7.18 -17.21
CA VAL A 104 13.46 -8.64 -17.12
C VAL A 104 14.81 -9.13 -16.64
N THR A 105 14.84 -9.99 -15.64
CA THR A 105 16.03 -10.67 -15.16
C THR A 105 16.08 -12.04 -15.79
N ILE A 106 17.17 -12.36 -16.51
CA ILE A 106 17.41 -13.67 -17.12
C ILE A 106 18.74 -14.16 -16.59
N ASP A 107 18.78 -15.35 -16.01
CA ASP A 107 20.00 -15.96 -15.45
C ASP A 107 20.74 -15.00 -14.49
N GLY A 108 19.98 -14.25 -13.67
CA GLY A 108 20.51 -13.30 -12.70
C GLY A 108 20.96 -11.96 -13.27
N THR A 109 20.86 -11.74 -14.60
CA THR A 109 21.22 -10.47 -15.24
C THR A 109 19.99 -9.68 -15.61
N ASP A 110 19.94 -8.40 -15.19
CA ASP A 110 18.83 -7.50 -15.49
C ASP A 110 18.99 -6.90 -16.91
N HIS A 111 17.94 -6.99 -17.68
CA HIS A 111 17.84 -6.43 -19.02
C HIS A 111 16.63 -5.50 -19.12
N SER A 112 16.80 -4.38 -19.81
CA SER A 112 15.65 -3.52 -20.12
C SER A 112 14.68 -4.26 -21.04
N ILE A 113 13.43 -4.35 -20.64
CA ILE A 113 12.39 -5.08 -21.39
C ILE A 113 12.22 -4.52 -22.81
N SER A 114 12.38 -3.19 -22.97
CA SER A 114 12.26 -2.52 -24.26
C SER A 114 13.28 -3.02 -25.32
N LYS A 115 14.43 -3.50 -24.86
CA LYS A 115 15.47 -4.04 -25.74
C LYS A 115 15.22 -5.49 -26.16
N LEU A 116 14.52 -6.25 -25.30
CA LEU A 116 14.27 -7.68 -25.53
C LEU A 116 12.91 -7.94 -26.19
N MET A 117 11.95 -7.03 -26.03
CA MET A 117 10.64 -7.18 -26.66
C MET A 117 10.76 -6.99 -28.18
N ARG A 118 10.37 -8.02 -28.92
CA ARG A 118 10.20 -7.97 -30.37
C ARG A 118 8.73 -8.12 -30.70
N LYS A 119 8.15 -7.12 -31.41
CA LYS A 119 6.72 -7.13 -31.81
C LYS A 119 5.77 -7.37 -30.64
N GLY A 120 6.06 -6.81 -29.47
CA GLY A 120 5.21 -6.95 -28.27
C GLY A 120 5.35 -8.30 -27.54
N LYS A 121 6.31 -9.14 -27.90
CA LYS A 121 6.55 -10.44 -27.27
C LYS A 121 7.96 -10.53 -26.71
N LEU A 122 8.09 -11.07 -25.51
CA LEU A 122 9.35 -11.53 -24.94
C LEU A 122 9.51 -13.01 -25.30
N VAL A 123 10.59 -13.35 -25.99
CA VAL A 123 10.88 -14.73 -26.38
C VAL A 123 12.05 -15.22 -25.56
N LEU A 124 11.81 -16.26 -24.75
CA LEU A 124 12.82 -16.96 -23.97
C LEU A 124 13.13 -18.30 -24.60
N THR A 125 14.35 -18.77 -24.47
CA THR A 125 14.77 -20.09 -24.92
C THR A 125 14.59 -21.11 -23.81
N HIS A 126 14.48 -22.40 -24.15
CA HIS A 126 14.34 -23.50 -23.19
C HIS A 126 15.50 -23.60 -22.17
N ARG A 127 16.64 -22.98 -22.43
CA ARG A 127 17.76 -22.92 -21.47
C ARG A 127 17.59 -21.84 -20.41
N GLN A 128 16.65 -20.92 -20.61
CA GLN A 128 16.33 -19.82 -19.71
C GLN A 128 15.13 -20.20 -18.85
N GLY A 129 15.28 -21.27 -18.07
CA GLY A 129 14.21 -21.88 -17.28
C GLY A 129 13.78 -21.06 -16.06
N ALA A 130 14.48 -19.97 -15.75
CA ALA A 130 14.12 -19.03 -14.70
C ALA A 130 14.26 -17.60 -15.18
N PHE A 131 13.24 -16.80 -14.99
CA PHE A 131 13.29 -15.37 -15.27
C PHE A 131 12.48 -14.57 -14.24
N GLY A 132 12.86 -13.31 -14.09
CA GLY A 132 12.14 -12.33 -13.27
C GLY A 132 11.58 -11.21 -14.11
N LEU A 133 10.44 -10.67 -13.71
CA LEU A 133 9.87 -9.46 -14.29
C LEU A 133 9.76 -8.38 -13.23
N SER A 134 10.26 -7.19 -13.51
CA SER A 134 10.03 -6.01 -12.69
C SER A 134 8.86 -5.22 -13.26
N ILE A 135 7.88 -4.95 -12.43
CA ILE A 135 6.69 -4.17 -12.78
C ILE A 135 6.70 -2.83 -12.07
N VAL A 136 6.05 -1.84 -12.65
CA VAL A 136 5.88 -0.52 -12.05
C VAL A 136 4.47 -0.01 -12.31
N ALA A 137 3.80 0.43 -11.26
CA ALA A 137 2.57 1.20 -11.36
C ALA A 137 2.95 2.68 -11.57
N LEU A 138 2.46 3.28 -12.66
CA LEU A 138 2.76 4.67 -12.99
C LEU A 138 1.81 5.59 -12.25
N ASP A 139 2.10 5.80 -10.97
CA ASP A 139 1.39 6.72 -10.11
C ASP A 139 2.36 7.57 -9.30
N TYR A 140 2.29 8.87 -9.51
CA TYR A 140 3.11 9.85 -8.83
C TYR A 140 2.47 10.35 -7.52
N ILE A 141 1.22 9.99 -7.25
CA ILE A 141 0.45 10.48 -6.11
C ILE A 141 0.58 9.56 -4.91
N ASN A 142 0.44 8.24 -5.13
CA ASN A 142 0.41 7.27 -4.03
C ASN A 142 1.77 6.66 -3.68
N GLY A 143 2.86 7.20 -4.23
CA GLY A 143 4.22 6.89 -3.79
C GLY A 143 4.66 5.43 -3.82
N GLY A 144 4.02 4.59 -4.65
CA GLY A 144 4.41 3.18 -4.77
C GLY A 144 3.80 2.22 -3.74
N ASN A 145 2.83 2.66 -2.94
CA ASN A 145 2.13 1.81 -1.96
C ASN A 145 1.06 0.92 -2.60
N TYR A 146 1.47 0.13 -3.58
CA TYR A 146 0.60 -0.85 -4.23
C TYR A 146 0.91 -2.25 -3.75
N SER A 147 -0.13 -3.07 -3.62
CA SER A 147 0.02 -4.52 -3.62
C SER A 147 -0.26 -5.05 -5.02
N TYR A 148 0.54 -6.00 -5.44
CA TYR A 148 0.48 -6.57 -6.78
C TYR A 148 -0.11 -7.97 -6.73
N LEU A 149 -1.12 -8.19 -7.54
CA LEU A 149 -1.64 -9.52 -7.83
C LEU A 149 -1.18 -9.91 -9.22
N TYR A 150 -0.75 -11.15 -9.41
CA TYR A 150 -0.36 -11.66 -10.71
C TYR A 150 -0.91 -13.07 -10.94
N ASN A 151 -1.06 -13.41 -12.19
CA ASN A 151 -1.41 -14.74 -12.64
C ASN A 151 -0.70 -15.01 -13.96
N LEU A 152 0.03 -16.11 -14.05
CA LEU A 152 0.63 -16.59 -15.29
C LEU A 152 -0.37 -17.53 -15.95
N GLU A 153 -1.04 -17.03 -16.97
CA GLU A 153 -2.06 -17.78 -17.71
C GLU A 153 -1.48 -19.05 -18.31
N GLY A 154 -2.18 -20.16 -18.10
CA GLY A 154 -1.72 -21.49 -18.51
C GLY A 154 -0.81 -22.20 -17.51
N PHE A 155 -0.36 -21.51 -16.46
CA PHE A 155 0.48 -22.08 -15.41
C PHE A 155 -0.16 -21.97 -14.03
N ASP A 156 -0.61 -20.77 -13.66
CA ASP A 156 -1.25 -20.52 -12.37
C ASP A 156 -2.75 -20.80 -12.44
N SER A 157 -3.29 -21.53 -11.46
CA SER A 157 -4.74 -21.79 -11.33
C SER A 157 -5.52 -20.65 -10.68
N GLN A 158 -4.83 -19.76 -9.97
CA GLN A 158 -5.42 -18.62 -9.25
C GLN A 158 -4.47 -17.43 -9.20
N TRP A 159 -5.00 -16.27 -8.79
CA TRP A 159 -4.19 -15.08 -8.56
C TRP A 159 -3.26 -15.24 -7.37
N ASN A 160 -1.99 -14.89 -7.56
CA ASN A 160 -0.96 -14.89 -6.53
C ASN A 160 -0.81 -13.48 -5.96
N ASP A 161 -0.77 -13.36 -4.64
CA ASP A 161 -0.53 -12.10 -3.95
C ASP A 161 0.97 -11.89 -3.71
N ASN A 162 1.55 -10.95 -4.44
CA ASN A 162 2.96 -10.54 -4.31
C ASN A 162 3.16 -9.39 -3.31
N ARG A 163 2.10 -8.95 -2.63
CA ARG A 163 2.09 -7.84 -1.70
C ARG A 163 2.72 -6.58 -2.33
N HIS A 164 3.64 -5.93 -1.61
CA HIS A 164 4.35 -4.73 -2.10
C HIS A 164 5.59 -5.04 -2.96
N ASN A 165 5.86 -6.31 -3.24
CA ASN A 165 7.00 -6.68 -4.06
C ASN A 165 6.65 -6.48 -5.54
N ASN A 166 7.42 -5.65 -6.21
CA ASN A 166 7.26 -5.37 -7.64
C ASN A 166 8.11 -6.27 -8.56
N ARG A 167 8.76 -7.28 -7.98
CA ARG A 167 9.49 -8.32 -8.73
C ARG A 167 8.71 -9.63 -8.72
N LEU A 168 8.42 -10.12 -9.90
CA LEU A 168 7.82 -11.42 -10.13
C LEU A 168 8.92 -12.39 -10.55
N LEU A 169 8.98 -13.56 -9.94
CA LEU A 169 9.96 -14.59 -10.25
C LEU A 169 9.24 -15.84 -10.75
N PHE A 170 9.65 -16.33 -11.88
CA PHE A 170 9.14 -17.53 -12.51
C PHE A 170 10.30 -18.52 -12.71
N ALA A 171 10.09 -19.74 -12.27
CA ALA A 171 11.05 -20.82 -12.42
C ALA A 171 10.33 -22.12 -12.78
N ASN A 172 11.00 -23.00 -13.51
CA ASN A 172 10.49 -24.31 -13.91
C ASN A 172 9.23 -24.25 -14.79
N LEU A 173 9.23 -23.33 -15.76
CA LEU A 173 8.20 -23.20 -16.77
C LEU A 173 8.37 -24.21 -17.90
#